data_1151acbeaee8590527572e64cd3ca4f6
#
_entry.id   1151acbeaee8590527572e64cd3ca4f6
#
_cell.length_a   1.000
_cell.length_b   1.000
_cell.length_c   1.000
_cell.angle_alpha   90.00
_cell.angle_beta   90.00
_cell.angle_gamma   90.00
#
_symmetry.space_group_name_H-M   'P 1'
#
loop_
_entity.id
_entity.type
_entity.pdbx_description
1 polymer ?
#
loop_
_entity_poly.entity_id
_entity_poly.type
_entity_poly.pdbx_seq_one_letter_code
_entity_poly.pdbx_strand_id
1 'polypeptide(L)'
;DAKIVIDGVEYQLEANDNENSLHSGSKGMAGKKWDVKEVCENKITFVVKSADLEEGFPGNAVMEVTYEVTEENELVIDYRATADKKTTFNLTNHSYFNLNGHASNEVYTHIRPAYRQKSQ
;
A
#
# COMPACT_ATOMS: atom_id res chain seq x y z
N ASP A 1 14.28 12.46 -7.14
CA ASP A 1 14.14 12.16 -8.56
C ASP A 1 13.00 11.16 -8.78
N ALA A 2 12.17 11.43 -9.78
CA ALA A 2 11.09 10.52 -10.18
C ALA A 2 11.63 9.40 -11.11
N LYS A 3 12.59 8.61 -10.63
CA LYS A 3 13.25 7.55 -11.41
C LYS A 3 13.56 6.35 -10.54
N ILE A 4 13.49 5.15 -11.14
CA ILE A 4 13.98 3.91 -10.56
C ILE A 4 14.87 3.18 -11.56
N VAL A 5 15.84 2.42 -11.06
CA VAL A 5 16.70 1.58 -11.90
C VAL A 5 16.52 0.13 -11.47
N ILE A 6 16.12 -0.73 -12.40
CA ILE A 6 15.93 -2.16 -12.18
C ILE A 6 16.75 -2.92 -13.23
N ASP A 7 17.69 -3.75 -12.76
CA ASP A 7 18.62 -4.51 -13.61
C ASP A 7 19.35 -3.66 -14.68
N GLY A 8 19.72 -2.43 -14.29
CA GLY A 8 20.42 -1.51 -15.18
C GLY A 8 19.53 -0.73 -16.16
N VAL A 9 18.24 -0.97 -16.16
CA VAL A 9 17.25 -0.22 -16.96
C VAL A 9 16.64 0.88 -16.12
N GLU A 10 16.71 2.12 -16.59
CA GLU A 10 16.07 3.27 -15.96
C GLU A 10 14.60 3.35 -16.39
N TYR A 11 13.72 3.51 -15.40
CA TYR A 11 12.29 3.76 -15.60
C TYR A 11 11.94 5.13 -15.06
N GLN A 12 11.31 5.95 -15.89
CA GLN A 12 10.81 7.27 -15.52
C GLN A 12 9.44 7.12 -14.85
N LEU A 13 9.33 7.63 -13.64
CA LEU A 13 8.06 7.74 -12.90
C LEU A 13 7.46 9.13 -13.11
N GLU A 14 6.21 9.32 -12.73
CA GLU A 14 5.60 10.64 -12.71
C GLU A 14 6.25 11.51 -11.61
N ALA A 15 6.65 12.72 -11.97
CA ALA A 15 7.10 13.73 -11.02
C ALA A 15 5.87 14.56 -10.56
N ASN A 16 5.19 14.09 -9.53
CA ASN A 16 3.98 14.69 -8.99
C ASN A 16 4.18 15.42 -7.64
N ASP A 17 5.42 15.47 -7.18
CA ASP A 17 5.85 16.23 -6.00
C ASP A 17 7.21 16.91 -6.30
N ASN A 18 7.17 18.09 -6.90
CA ASN A 18 8.33 18.77 -7.47
C ASN A 18 9.05 17.86 -8.47
N GLU A 19 10.29 17.47 -8.19
CA GLU A 19 11.09 16.55 -9.01
C GLU A 19 10.96 15.08 -8.56
N ASN A 20 10.11 14.79 -7.57
CA ASN A 20 9.97 13.46 -6.97
C ASN A 20 8.65 12.80 -7.34
N SER A 21 8.62 11.48 -7.25
CA SER A 21 7.40 10.69 -7.33
C SER A 21 6.87 10.42 -5.92
N LEU A 22 5.64 10.83 -5.67
CA LEU A 22 4.94 10.64 -4.40
C LEU A 22 3.76 9.69 -4.59
N HIS A 23 3.61 8.71 -3.71
CA HIS A 23 2.47 7.77 -3.67
C HIS A 23 2.22 7.05 -5.00
N SER A 24 3.28 6.73 -5.74
CA SER A 24 3.23 6.06 -7.05
C SER A 24 2.55 6.88 -8.16
N GLY A 25 2.60 8.21 -8.09
CA GLY A 25 2.04 9.10 -9.12
C GLY A 25 0.59 9.53 -8.86
N SER A 26 0.08 10.42 -9.70
CA SER A 26 -1.25 11.02 -9.56
C SER A 26 -2.40 10.02 -9.74
N LYS A 27 -2.16 8.95 -10.49
CA LYS A 27 -3.08 7.82 -10.70
C LYS A 27 -2.66 6.57 -9.94
N GLY A 28 -1.82 6.74 -8.93
CA GLY A 28 -1.29 5.65 -8.12
C GLY A 28 -2.36 4.87 -7.35
N MET A 29 -1.94 3.83 -6.64
CA MET A 29 -2.82 2.84 -6.01
C MET A 29 -3.83 3.42 -5.03
N ALA A 30 -3.51 4.55 -4.39
CA ALA A 30 -4.42 5.24 -3.47
C ALA A 30 -5.68 5.81 -4.15
N GLY A 31 -5.58 6.17 -5.43
CA GLY A 31 -6.70 6.69 -6.23
C GLY A 31 -7.50 5.64 -7.00
N LYS A 32 -7.02 4.39 -7.03
CA LYS A 32 -7.68 3.30 -7.75
C LYS A 32 -8.87 2.74 -6.98
N LYS A 33 -9.85 2.24 -7.73
CA LYS A 33 -10.90 1.40 -7.18
C LYS A 33 -10.34 -0.01 -6.99
N TRP A 34 -10.41 -0.49 -5.76
CA TRP A 34 -10.05 -1.86 -5.40
C TRP A 34 -11.30 -2.73 -5.42
N ASP A 35 -11.18 -3.94 -5.95
CA ASP A 35 -12.23 -4.93 -5.92
C ASP A 35 -12.17 -5.73 -4.62
N VAL A 36 -13.32 -6.18 -4.14
CA VAL A 36 -13.40 -7.09 -3.00
C VAL A 36 -13.11 -8.50 -3.50
N LYS A 37 -12.05 -9.12 -2.98
CA LYS A 37 -11.67 -10.49 -3.29
C LYS A 37 -12.32 -11.50 -2.36
N GLU A 38 -12.36 -11.20 -1.07
CA GLU A 38 -12.87 -12.07 -0.03
C GLU A 38 -13.47 -11.26 1.12
N VAL A 39 -14.57 -11.75 1.69
CA VAL A 39 -15.17 -11.21 2.92
C VAL A 39 -15.47 -12.36 3.85
N CYS A 40 -14.99 -12.26 5.09
CA CYS A 40 -15.33 -13.13 6.20
C CYS A 40 -15.90 -12.28 7.35
N GLU A 41 -16.28 -12.92 8.46
CA GLU A 41 -16.86 -12.21 9.60
C GLU A 41 -15.95 -11.11 10.18
N ASN A 42 -14.65 -11.42 10.31
CA ASN A 42 -13.66 -10.53 10.92
C ASN A 42 -12.56 -10.08 9.94
N LYS A 43 -12.66 -10.44 8.66
CA LYS A 43 -11.62 -10.22 7.65
C LYS A 43 -12.19 -9.79 6.31
N ILE A 44 -11.49 -8.86 5.65
CA ILE A 44 -11.76 -8.48 4.27
C ILE A 44 -10.45 -8.37 3.48
N THR A 45 -10.45 -8.89 2.26
CA THR A 45 -9.34 -8.78 1.32
C THR A 45 -9.76 -7.99 0.10
N PHE A 46 -9.01 -6.95 -0.20
CA PHE A 46 -9.14 -6.16 -1.43
C PHE A 46 -8.03 -6.52 -2.40
N VAL A 47 -8.30 -6.37 -3.68
CA VAL A 47 -7.36 -6.63 -4.76
C VAL A 47 -7.39 -5.50 -5.79
N VAL A 48 -6.21 -5.14 -6.30
CA VAL A 48 -6.06 -4.20 -7.42
C VAL A 48 -5.01 -4.72 -8.39
N LYS A 49 -5.20 -4.37 -9.65
CA LYS A 49 -4.25 -4.69 -10.73
C LYS A 49 -3.62 -3.42 -11.26
N SER A 50 -2.36 -3.54 -11.66
CA SER A 50 -1.59 -2.51 -12.35
C SER A 50 -1.04 -3.09 -13.64
N ALA A 51 -1.21 -2.39 -14.74
CA ALA A 51 -0.66 -2.80 -16.02
C ALA A 51 0.85 -2.52 -16.11
N ASP A 52 1.54 -3.23 -17.00
CA ASP A 52 2.94 -2.94 -17.30
C ASP A 52 3.13 -1.47 -17.68
N LEU A 53 4.12 -0.82 -17.06
CA LEU A 53 4.47 0.60 -17.20
C LEU A 53 3.39 1.59 -16.72
N GLU A 54 2.38 1.14 -16.02
CA GLU A 54 1.46 2.06 -15.35
C GLU A 54 2.21 2.88 -14.29
N GLU A 55 2.04 4.19 -14.31
CA GLU A 55 2.79 5.18 -13.51
C GLU A 55 4.33 5.02 -13.62
N GLY A 56 4.82 4.35 -14.69
CA GLY A 56 6.23 4.10 -14.96
C GLY A 56 6.80 2.83 -14.34
N PHE A 57 6.02 2.07 -13.59
CA PHE A 57 6.49 0.82 -12.96
C PHE A 57 6.41 -0.36 -13.93
N PRO A 58 7.51 -1.14 -14.12
CA PRO A 58 7.50 -2.29 -15.02
C PRO A 58 6.74 -3.47 -14.45
N GLY A 59 6.12 -4.23 -15.34
CA GLY A 59 5.42 -5.48 -15.05
C GLY A 59 3.92 -5.31 -14.77
N ASN A 60 3.14 -6.30 -15.21
CA ASN A 60 1.75 -6.44 -14.76
C ASN A 60 1.77 -6.92 -13.32
N ALA A 61 1.17 -6.14 -12.43
CA ALA A 61 1.17 -6.43 -11.01
C ALA A 61 -0.23 -6.66 -10.46
N VAL A 62 -0.30 -7.53 -9.46
CA VAL A 62 -1.50 -7.75 -8.64
C VAL A 62 -1.12 -7.48 -7.18
N MET A 63 -1.86 -6.60 -6.54
CA MET A 63 -1.66 -6.26 -5.14
C MET A 63 -2.93 -6.58 -4.35
N GLU A 64 -2.73 -7.15 -3.19
CA GLU A 64 -3.79 -7.49 -2.26
C GLU A 64 -3.51 -6.84 -0.91
N VAL A 65 -4.55 -6.39 -0.24
CA VAL A 65 -4.49 -5.96 1.16
C VAL A 65 -5.60 -6.65 1.92
N THR A 66 -5.22 -7.26 3.04
CA THR A 66 -6.15 -7.91 3.96
C THR A 66 -6.20 -7.14 5.25
N TYR A 67 -7.39 -6.80 5.70
CA TYR A 67 -7.67 -6.25 7.01
C TYR A 67 -8.35 -7.33 7.84
N GLU A 68 -7.84 -7.60 9.02
CA GLU A 68 -8.39 -8.57 9.94
C GLU A 68 -8.42 -7.99 11.36
N VAL A 69 -9.56 -8.15 12.03
CA VAL A 69 -9.67 -7.87 13.47
C VAL A 69 -9.62 -9.20 14.20
N THR A 70 -8.60 -9.41 15.03
CA THR A 70 -8.41 -10.66 15.77
C THR A 70 -9.28 -10.71 17.03
N GLU A 71 -9.40 -11.91 17.62
CA GLU A 71 -10.09 -12.10 18.91
C GLU A 71 -9.40 -11.37 20.07
N GLU A 72 -8.10 -11.07 19.91
CA GLU A 72 -7.31 -10.29 20.85
C GLU A 72 -7.46 -8.76 20.65
N ASN A 73 -8.43 -8.32 19.82
CA ASN A 73 -8.65 -6.92 19.44
C ASN A 73 -7.47 -6.25 18.74
N GLU A 74 -6.72 -6.99 17.96
CA GLU A 74 -5.68 -6.47 17.09
C GLU A 74 -6.23 -6.19 15.70
N LEU A 75 -5.83 -5.08 15.07
CA LEU A 75 -6.03 -4.84 13.65
C LEU A 75 -4.78 -5.30 12.90
N VAL A 76 -4.89 -6.39 12.17
CA VAL A 76 -3.83 -6.89 11.28
C VAL A 76 -4.07 -6.36 9.88
N ILE A 77 -3.03 -5.79 9.27
CA ILE A 77 -3.03 -5.34 7.87
C ILE A 77 -1.91 -6.10 7.16
N ASP A 78 -2.29 -7.01 6.28
CA ASP A 78 -1.37 -7.83 5.50
C ASP A 78 -1.37 -7.41 4.03
N TYR A 79 -0.18 -7.31 3.44
CA TYR A 79 0.00 -6.95 2.05
C TYR A 79 0.64 -8.09 1.28
N ARG A 80 0.08 -8.39 0.11
CA ARG A 80 0.68 -9.32 -0.85
C ARG A 80 0.75 -8.66 -2.21
N ALA A 81 1.91 -8.76 -2.87
CA ALA A 81 2.10 -8.25 -4.21
C ALA A 81 2.85 -9.26 -5.06
N THR A 82 2.42 -9.40 -6.30
CA THR A 82 3.08 -10.23 -7.32
C THR A 82 3.17 -9.46 -8.63
N ALA A 83 4.19 -9.72 -9.42
CA ALA A 83 4.34 -9.16 -10.76
C ALA A 83 4.92 -10.21 -11.72
N ASP A 84 4.67 -10.02 -13.01
CA ASP A 84 5.22 -10.87 -14.09
C ASP A 84 6.63 -10.45 -14.52
N LYS A 85 7.10 -9.28 -14.07
CA LYS A 85 8.46 -8.76 -14.24
C LYS A 85 9.00 -8.26 -12.92
N LYS A 86 10.33 -8.13 -12.83
CA LYS A 86 10.97 -7.50 -11.68
C LYS A 86 10.53 -6.04 -11.57
N THR A 87 10.02 -5.69 -10.43
CA THR A 87 9.54 -4.34 -10.11
C THR A 87 9.73 -4.05 -8.62
N THR A 88 9.32 -2.88 -8.16
CA THR A 88 9.43 -2.51 -6.75
C THR A 88 8.04 -2.38 -6.12
N PHE A 89 7.91 -2.86 -4.88
CA PHE A 89 6.74 -2.69 -4.05
C PHE A 89 7.16 -2.07 -2.71
N ASN A 90 6.44 -1.05 -2.28
CA ASN A 90 6.61 -0.43 -0.98
C ASN A 90 5.24 0.06 -0.50
N LEU A 91 4.40 -0.89 -0.11
CA LEU A 91 3.02 -0.64 0.31
C LEU A 91 2.97 -0.23 1.78
N THR A 92 2.08 0.70 2.10
CA THR A 92 1.82 1.13 3.48
C THR A 92 0.34 1.49 3.66
N ASN A 93 -0.11 1.50 4.91
CA ASN A 93 -1.37 2.13 5.30
C ASN A 93 -1.06 3.50 5.89
N HIS A 94 -1.68 4.53 5.34
CA HIS A 94 -1.49 5.92 5.76
C HIS A 94 -2.65 6.45 6.60
N SER A 95 -3.51 5.59 7.15
CA SER A 95 -4.61 6.01 8.01
C SER A 95 -4.10 6.58 9.33
N TYR A 96 -4.69 7.70 9.75
CA TYR A 96 -4.45 8.31 11.05
C TYR A 96 -5.51 7.79 12.03
N PHE A 97 -5.18 6.74 12.75
CA PHE A 97 -6.10 6.12 13.72
C PHE A 97 -6.21 6.97 14.98
N ASN A 98 -7.43 7.17 15.46
CA ASN A 98 -7.72 7.73 16.77
C ASN A 98 -8.70 6.82 17.52
N LEU A 99 -8.17 5.99 18.41
CA LEU A 99 -8.95 5.03 19.19
C LEU A 99 -9.83 5.70 20.27
N ASN A 100 -9.58 6.98 20.58
CA ASN A 100 -10.41 7.77 21.48
C ASN A 100 -11.64 8.36 20.78
N GLY A 101 -11.80 8.12 19.48
CA GLY A 101 -12.91 8.57 18.65
C GLY A 101 -12.61 9.84 17.84
N HIS A 102 -13.38 10.03 16.77
CA HIS A 102 -13.16 11.08 15.77
C HIS A 102 -13.15 12.50 16.36
N ALA A 103 -14.02 12.75 17.32
CA ALA A 103 -14.15 14.08 17.96
C ALA A 103 -13.18 14.32 19.11
N SER A 104 -12.37 13.34 19.48
CA SER A 104 -11.31 13.48 20.49
C SER A 104 -10.17 14.30 19.94
N ASN A 105 -9.71 15.27 20.71
CA ASN A 105 -8.54 16.09 20.37
C ASN A 105 -7.22 15.47 20.82
N GLU A 106 -7.25 14.28 21.42
CA GLU A 106 -6.07 13.67 22.02
C GLU A 106 -5.78 12.29 21.44
N VAL A 107 -4.57 12.13 20.92
CA VAL A 107 -4.04 10.86 20.39
C VAL A 107 -2.72 10.45 21.06
N TYR A 108 -2.18 11.29 21.95
CA TYR A 108 -0.83 11.11 22.52
C TYR A 108 -0.71 9.95 23.49
N THR A 109 -1.84 9.45 23.99
CA THR A 109 -1.89 8.29 24.89
C THR A 109 -1.88 6.95 24.15
N HIS A 110 -1.93 6.98 22.81
CA HIS A 110 -1.90 5.76 22.02
C HIS A 110 -0.49 5.16 22.03
N ILE A 111 -0.40 3.89 22.44
CA ILE A 111 0.83 3.10 22.33
C ILE A 111 0.65 2.17 21.13
N ARG A 112 1.50 2.32 20.10
CA ARG A 112 1.51 1.44 18.95
C ARG A 112 2.77 0.58 18.97
N PRO A 113 2.64 -0.76 19.11
CA PRO A 113 3.78 -1.63 18.86
C PRO A 113 4.15 -1.54 17.37
N ALA A 114 5.41 -1.24 17.09
CA ALA A 114 5.94 -1.26 15.73
C ALA A 114 6.31 -2.70 15.36
N TYR A 115 5.63 -3.28 14.37
CA TYR A 115 6.00 -4.57 13.82
C TYR A 115 6.97 -4.40 12.65
N ARG A 116 8.02 -5.21 12.66
CA ARG A 116 9.03 -5.20 11.61
C ARG A 116 8.47 -5.90 10.38
N GLN A 117 8.49 -5.22 9.24
CA GLN A 117 8.20 -5.84 7.95
C GLN A 117 9.21 -6.96 7.67
N LYS A 118 8.72 -8.16 7.36
CA LYS A 118 9.54 -9.25 6.84
C LYS A 118 9.44 -9.20 5.31
N SER A 119 10.53 -8.86 4.62
CA SER A 119 10.67 -9.13 3.19
C SER A 119 10.91 -10.63 3.00
N GLN A 120 10.14 -11.27 2.14
CA GLN A 120 10.44 -12.59 1.60
C GLN A 120 11.26 -12.44 0.32
#